data_32ba940545d30332fdd5f3770445b640
#
_entry.id   32ba940545d30332fdd5f3770445b640
#
_cell.length_a   1.000
_cell.length_b   1.000
_cell.length_c   1.000
_cell.angle_alpha   90.00
_cell.angle_beta   90.00
_cell.angle_gamma   90.00
#
_symmetry.space_group_name_H-M   'P 1'
#
loop_
_entity.id
_entity.type
_entity.pdbx_description
1 polymer ?
#
loop_
_entity_poly.entity_id
_entity_poly.type
_entity_poly.pdbx_seq_one_letter_code
_entity_poly.pdbx_strand_id
1 'polypeptide(L)'
;MMLLYWLADLWLDLKIWRLRRQGLTIADDCDFMSLPDFGSEPYLITIGKHVGIADGVVFITHDGGTHVFRHQERYRKVIKYGRINIMDNCLLGQRVMIMPGVTIGPNSVIAAGSVVTRTIPPNVLASGNPAKPIMSIEQYAEWSLAATPDYDEAEYKRDKRAFLLKMTRKGGRTQPLKEDA
;
A
#
# COMPACT_ATOMS: atom_id res chain seq x y z
N MET A 1 -16.08 23.27 -5.50
CA MET A 1 -15.62 21.97 -4.98
C MET A 1 -14.93 21.13 -6.06
N MET A 2 -15.53 20.89 -7.24
CA MET A 2 -14.91 20.15 -8.36
C MET A 2 -13.54 20.70 -8.81
N LEU A 3 -13.33 22.01 -8.90
CA LEU A 3 -12.07 22.63 -9.31
C LEU A 3 -10.90 22.28 -8.38
N LEU A 4 -11.14 22.18 -7.07
CA LEU A 4 -10.11 21.84 -6.09
C LEU A 4 -9.66 20.37 -6.21
N TYR A 5 -10.56 19.45 -6.52
CA TYR A 5 -10.22 18.05 -6.78
C TYR A 5 -9.39 17.92 -8.06
N TRP A 6 -9.80 18.58 -9.15
CA TRP A 6 -9.05 18.58 -10.40
C TRP A 6 -7.63 19.17 -10.25
N LEU A 7 -7.45 20.22 -9.45
CA LEU A 7 -6.14 20.78 -9.15
C LEU A 7 -5.26 19.84 -8.32
N ALA A 8 -5.86 19.10 -7.39
CA ALA A 8 -5.16 18.09 -6.58
C ALA A 8 -4.68 16.91 -7.43
N ASP A 9 -5.52 16.42 -8.35
CA ASP A 9 -5.16 15.35 -9.28
C ASP A 9 -4.03 15.80 -10.22
N LEU A 10 -4.13 16.98 -10.81
CA LEU A 10 -3.07 17.54 -11.67
C LEU A 10 -1.74 17.72 -10.92
N TRP A 11 -1.79 18.13 -9.66
CA TRP A 11 -0.60 18.25 -8.82
C TRP A 11 0.03 16.89 -8.55
N LEU A 12 -0.77 15.86 -8.27
CA LEU A 12 -0.31 14.49 -8.06
C LEU A 12 0.37 13.96 -9.31
N ASP A 13 -0.26 14.10 -10.49
CA ASP A 13 0.28 13.68 -11.77
C ASP A 13 1.63 14.35 -12.07
N LEU A 14 1.75 15.66 -11.82
CA LEU A 14 2.99 16.40 -12.00
C LEU A 14 4.10 15.88 -11.07
N LYS A 15 3.77 15.53 -9.83
CA LYS A 15 4.72 14.96 -8.88
C LYS A 15 5.18 13.57 -9.30
N ILE A 16 4.27 12.69 -9.72
CA ILE A 16 4.59 11.35 -10.25
C ILE A 16 5.45 11.47 -11.51
N TRP A 17 5.08 12.35 -12.45
CA TRP A 17 5.90 12.61 -13.64
C TRP A 17 7.35 13.03 -13.27
N ARG A 18 7.50 13.94 -12.30
CA ARG A 18 8.82 14.36 -11.82
C ARG A 18 9.61 13.20 -11.20
N LEU A 19 8.97 12.36 -10.41
CA LEU A 19 9.59 11.18 -9.79
C LEU A 19 10.03 10.14 -10.84
N ARG A 20 9.22 9.93 -11.90
CA ARG A 20 9.61 9.11 -13.06
C ARG A 20 10.88 9.63 -13.72
N ARG A 21 11.01 10.95 -13.87
CA ARG A 21 12.25 11.57 -14.39
C ARG A 21 13.45 11.41 -13.45
N GLN A 22 13.21 11.18 -12.17
CA GLN A 22 14.23 10.84 -11.18
C GLN A 22 14.50 9.32 -11.11
N GLY A 23 13.86 8.53 -11.97
CA GLY A 23 14.10 7.10 -12.12
C GLY A 23 13.09 6.18 -11.43
N LEU A 24 12.01 6.70 -10.83
CA LEU A 24 10.90 5.87 -10.37
C LEU A 24 10.30 5.11 -11.54
N THR A 25 10.24 3.77 -11.43
CA THR A 25 9.51 2.94 -12.39
C THR A 25 8.12 2.65 -11.84
N ILE A 26 7.08 3.09 -12.54
CA ILE A 26 5.69 2.88 -12.14
C ILE A 26 4.77 2.79 -13.36
N ALA A 27 3.85 1.83 -13.37
CA ALA A 27 2.83 1.70 -14.41
C ALA A 27 1.80 2.84 -14.37
N ASP A 28 1.11 3.07 -15.50
CA ASP A 28 0.18 4.21 -15.65
C ASP A 28 -1.18 3.98 -14.98
N ASP A 29 -1.54 2.72 -14.74
CA ASP A 29 -2.82 2.26 -14.18
C ASP A 29 -2.80 2.07 -12.66
N CYS A 30 -1.94 2.79 -11.95
CA CYS A 30 -1.87 2.78 -10.49
C CYS A 30 -2.77 3.85 -9.88
N ASP A 31 -3.47 3.49 -8.80
CA ASP A 31 -4.35 4.39 -8.06
C ASP A 31 -3.67 4.94 -6.80
N PHE A 32 -3.72 6.26 -6.61
CA PHE A 32 -3.18 6.93 -5.44
C PHE A 32 -4.27 7.67 -4.66
N MET A 33 -4.38 7.43 -3.36
CA MET A 33 -5.22 8.26 -2.48
C MET A 33 -4.52 9.58 -2.10
N SER A 34 -3.19 9.55 -2.01
CA SER A 34 -2.32 10.72 -1.83
C SER A 34 -0.93 10.40 -2.38
N LEU A 35 -0.05 11.41 -2.46
CA LEU A 35 1.34 11.18 -2.86
C LEU A 35 2.07 10.37 -1.77
N PRO A 36 2.58 9.15 -2.07
CA PRO A 36 3.41 8.39 -1.15
C PRO A 36 4.76 9.08 -0.90
N ASP A 37 5.41 8.74 0.21
CA ASP A 37 6.81 9.09 0.43
C ASP A 37 7.73 8.07 -0.25
N PHE A 38 8.35 8.49 -1.36
CA PHE A 38 9.31 7.67 -2.12
C PHE A 38 10.76 7.84 -1.67
N GLY A 39 11.00 8.60 -0.59
CA GLY A 39 12.34 8.88 -0.09
C GLY A 39 13.22 9.65 -1.06
N SER A 40 14.52 9.51 -0.90
CA SER A 40 15.56 10.19 -1.69
C SER A 40 16.03 9.39 -2.92
N GLU A 41 15.74 8.09 -3.00
CA GLU A 41 16.18 7.19 -4.07
C GLU A 41 15.00 6.56 -4.85
N PRO A 42 14.14 7.34 -5.51
CA PRO A 42 13.00 6.80 -6.26
C PRO A 42 13.42 5.84 -7.38
N TYR A 43 14.65 5.95 -7.89
CA TYR A 43 15.23 5.04 -8.88
C TYR A 43 15.52 3.61 -8.37
N LEU A 44 15.34 3.35 -7.07
CA LEU A 44 15.38 2.01 -6.47
C LEU A 44 13.99 1.39 -6.32
N ILE A 45 12.93 2.06 -6.77
CA ILE A 45 11.55 1.62 -6.58
C ILE A 45 10.93 1.27 -7.93
N THR A 46 10.31 0.09 -7.98
CA THR A 46 9.53 -0.38 -9.13
C THR A 46 8.13 -0.76 -8.67
N ILE A 47 7.10 -0.23 -9.35
CA ILE A 47 5.70 -0.50 -9.08
C ILE A 47 5.04 -0.98 -10.37
N GLY A 48 4.47 -2.18 -10.32
CA GLY A 48 3.79 -2.85 -11.42
C GLY A 48 2.43 -2.25 -11.74
N LYS A 49 1.64 -2.97 -12.51
CA LYS A 49 0.32 -2.57 -12.98
C LYS A 49 -0.74 -2.76 -11.91
N HIS A 50 -1.78 -1.94 -11.97
CA HIS A 50 -2.98 -2.09 -11.15
C HIS A 50 -2.68 -2.13 -9.64
N VAL A 51 -1.78 -1.25 -9.18
CA VAL A 51 -1.42 -1.14 -7.77
C VAL A 51 -2.16 0.02 -7.13
N GLY A 52 -2.94 -0.29 -6.07
CA GLY A 52 -3.58 0.72 -5.23
C GLY A 52 -2.66 1.12 -4.08
N ILE A 53 -2.44 2.43 -3.87
CA ILE A 53 -1.60 2.95 -2.81
C ILE A 53 -2.40 3.93 -1.97
N ALA A 54 -2.68 3.54 -0.73
CA ALA A 54 -3.44 4.35 0.20
C ALA A 54 -2.59 5.48 0.82
N ASP A 55 -3.25 6.33 1.59
CA ASP A 55 -2.62 7.49 2.21
C ASP A 55 -1.50 7.12 3.19
N GLY A 56 -0.42 7.91 3.18
CA GLY A 56 0.68 7.79 4.13
C GLY A 56 1.59 6.58 3.96
N VAL A 57 1.58 5.92 2.79
CA VAL A 57 2.55 4.85 2.47
C VAL A 57 3.95 5.42 2.33
N VAL A 58 4.95 4.73 2.91
CA VAL A 58 6.35 5.13 2.93
C VAL A 58 7.24 4.04 2.35
N PHE A 59 8.06 4.40 1.36
CA PHE A 59 9.08 3.53 0.76
C PHE A 59 10.47 3.92 1.33
N ILE A 60 11.07 3.02 2.09
CA ILE A 60 12.39 3.21 2.72
C ILE A 60 13.41 2.42 1.92
N THR A 61 14.25 3.11 1.15
CA THR A 61 15.24 2.49 0.24
C THR A 61 16.59 2.27 0.89
N HIS A 62 16.84 2.87 2.06
CA HIS A 62 18.11 2.76 2.76
C HIS A 62 17.94 2.64 4.29
N ASP A 63 18.96 2.08 4.93
CA ASP A 63 19.01 1.95 6.38
C ASP A 63 19.86 3.07 7.00
N GLY A 64 19.20 4.06 7.57
CA GLY A 64 19.84 5.17 8.29
C GLY A 64 20.55 4.77 9.58
N GLY A 65 20.30 3.58 10.12
CA GLY A 65 20.92 3.08 11.37
C GLY A 65 22.45 2.94 11.27
N THR A 66 22.99 2.87 10.07
CA THR A 66 24.45 2.89 9.83
C THR A 66 25.13 4.15 10.38
N HIS A 67 24.38 5.23 10.54
CA HIS A 67 24.88 6.49 11.13
C HIS A 67 25.53 6.29 12.51
N VAL A 68 25.00 5.38 13.33
CA VAL A 68 25.44 5.15 14.72
C VAL A 68 26.90 4.71 14.81
N PHE A 69 27.42 3.97 13.84
CA PHE A 69 28.77 3.40 13.89
C PHE A 69 29.72 3.89 12.78
N ARG A 70 29.22 4.63 11.78
CA ARG A 70 30.06 5.12 10.66
C ARG A 70 31.11 6.14 11.04
N HIS A 71 31.10 6.70 12.26
CA HIS A 71 32.18 7.53 12.79
C HIS A 71 33.46 6.73 13.07
N GLN A 72 33.37 5.40 13.22
CA GLN A 72 34.51 4.52 13.40
C GLN A 72 35.14 4.22 12.04
N GLU A 73 36.50 4.29 11.91
CA GLU A 73 37.21 4.11 10.65
C GLU A 73 36.88 2.78 9.95
N ARG A 74 36.80 1.68 10.74
CA ARG A 74 36.42 0.35 10.24
C ARG A 74 35.10 0.34 9.48
N TYR A 75 34.11 1.15 9.89
CA TYR A 75 32.74 1.12 9.38
C TYR A 75 32.39 2.34 8.52
N ARG A 76 33.33 3.25 8.27
CA ARG A 76 33.08 4.52 7.59
C ARG A 76 32.45 4.36 6.20
N LYS A 77 32.78 3.28 5.49
CA LYS A 77 32.29 2.98 4.14
C LYS A 77 31.04 2.09 4.12
N VAL A 78 30.45 1.75 5.25
CA VAL A 78 29.25 0.91 5.29
C VAL A 78 28.06 1.71 4.75
N ILE A 79 27.41 1.15 3.73
CA ILE A 79 26.14 1.61 3.16
C ILE A 79 25.16 0.45 3.11
N LYS A 80 23.87 0.73 3.27
CA LYS A 80 22.80 -0.27 3.21
C LYS A 80 21.63 0.30 2.42
N TYR A 81 21.53 -0.07 1.16
CA TYR A 81 20.43 0.27 0.26
C TYR A 81 19.79 -1.01 -0.27
N GLY A 82 18.53 -0.95 -0.63
CA GLY A 82 17.82 -2.07 -1.24
C GLY A 82 16.74 -1.62 -2.21
N ARG A 83 16.58 -2.34 -3.32
CA ARG A 83 15.48 -2.13 -4.25
C ARG A 83 14.17 -2.56 -3.62
N ILE A 84 13.10 -1.84 -3.93
CA ILE A 84 11.74 -2.19 -3.55
C ILE A 84 10.97 -2.49 -4.84
N ASN A 85 10.32 -3.65 -4.88
CA ASN A 85 9.52 -4.07 -6.02
C ASN A 85 8.10 -4.40 -5.55
N ILE A 86 7.12 -3.67 -6.06
CA ILE A 86 5.71 -3.99 -5.90
C ILE A 86 5.26 -4.57 -7.22
N MET A 87 4.81 -5.82 -7.20
CA MET A 87 4.35 -6.49 -8.40
C MET A 87 2.89 -6.11 -8.73
N ASP A 88 2.36 -6.68 -9.83
CA ASP A 88 1.05 -6.31 -10.34
C ASP A 88 -0.10 -6.67 -9.36
N ASN A 89 -1.19 -5.91 -9.46
CA ASN A 89 -2.44 -6.16 -8.74
C ASN A 89 -2.26 -6.25 -7.21
N CYS A 90 -1.62 -5.24 -6.61
CA CYS A 90 -1.41 -5.16 -5.17
C CYS A 90 -2.15 -3.97 -4.57
N LEU A 91 -2.49 -4.10 -3.28
CA LEU A 91 -2.98 -2.98 -2.47
C LEU A 91 -2.04 -2.74 -1.29
N LEU A 92 -1.57 -1.51 -1.16
CA LEU A 92 -0.84 -1.02 0.01
C LEU A 92 -1.79 -0.20 0.86
N GLY A 93 -2.17 -0.72 2.03
CA GLY A 93 -3.05 -0.07 2.98
C GLY A 93 -2.46 1.21 3.57
N GLN A 94 -3.29 1.99 4.23
CA GLN A 94 -2.86 3.26 4.83
C GLN A 94 -1.67 3.09 5.79
N ARG A 95 -0.69 4.00 5.69
CA ARG A 95 0.50 4.06 6.56
C ARG A 95 1.34 2.78 6.57
N VAL A 96 1.33 2.03 5.48
CA VAL A 96 2.26 0.91 5.28
C VAL A 96 3.68 1.46 5.10
N MET A 97 4.64 0.84 5.78
CA MET A 97 6.08 1.10 5.60
C MET A 97 6.73 -0.11 4.91
N ILE A 98 7.52 0.15 3.86
CA ILE A 98 8.20 -0.89 3.09
C ILE A 98 9.70 -0.68 3.22
N MET A 99 10.39 -1.68 3.78
CA MET A 99 11.82 -1.62 4.09
C MET A 99 12.69 -1.96 2.87
N PRO A 100 13.99 -1.60 2.90
CA PRO A 100 14.92 -1.86 1.80
C PRO A 100 15.01 -3.34 1.44
N GLY A 101 15.04 -3.65 0.14
CA GLY A 101 15.21 -5.02 -0.37
C GLY A 101 13.93 -5.85 -0.44
N VAL A 102 12.78 -5.25 -0.15
CA VAL A 102 11.48 -5.95 -0.15
C VAL A 102 10.92 -6.08 -1.56
N THR A 103 10.38 -7.28 -1.85
CA THR A 103 9.46 -7.52 -2.97
C THR A 103 8.09 -7.91 -2.42
N ILE A 104 7.03 -7.29 -2.91
CA ILE A 104 5.64 -7.70 -2.65
C ILE A 104 5.14 -8.42 -3.90
N GLY A 105 4.79 -9.70 -3.75
CA GLY A 105 4.36 -10.56 -4.85
C GLY A 105 3.01 -10.15 -5.42
N PRO A 106 2.67 -10.57 -6.65
CA PRO A 106 1.44 -10.14 -7.29
C PRO A 106 0.19 -10.63 -6.54
N ASN A 107 -0.94 -9.97 -6.80
CA ASN A 107 -2.24 -10.29 -6.20
C ASN A 107 -2.20 -10.29 -4.67
N SER A 108 -1.55 -9.30 -4.06
CA SER A 108 -1.37 -9.27 -2.60
C SER A 108 -1.86 -7.97 -1.98
N VAL A 109 -2.37 -8.08 -0.77
CA VAL A 109 -2.83 -6.96 0.04
C VAL A 109 -1.94 -6.82 1.27
N ILE A 110 -1.44 -5.61 1.52
CA ILE A 110 -0.77 -5.26 2.76
C ILE A 110 -1.74 -4.42 3.59
N ALA A 111 -2.13 -4.94 4.75
CA ALA A 111 -3.07 -4.26 5.63
C ALA A 111 -2.50 -2.96 6.20
N ALA A 112 -3.39 -2.01 6.51
CA ALA A 112 -3.02 -0.70 7.04
C ALA A 112 -2.12 -0.79 8.28
N GLY A 113 -1.16 0.14 8.41
CA GLY A 113 -0.23 0.22 9.54
C GLY A 113 0.85 -0.85 9.59
N SER A 114 0.96 -1.70 8.57
CA SER A 114 1.97 -2.77 8.53
C SER A 114 3.37 -2.26 8.21
N VAL A 115 4.40 -2.93 8.75
CA VAL A 115 5.81 -2.70 8.43
C VAL A 115 6.37 -3.94 7.71
N VAL A 116 6.61 -3.80 6.40
CA VAL A 116 7.08 -4.89 5.55
C VAL A 116 8.60 -4.92 5.56
N THR A 117 9.17 -5.89 6.28
CA THR A 117 10.63 -6.04 6.46
C THR A 117 11.23 -7.17 5.62
N ARG A 118 10.40 -7.99 4.98
CA ARG A 118 10.79 -9.15 4.17
C ARG A 118 9.86 -9.27 2.98
N THR A 119 10.31 -10.00 1.96
CA THR A 119 9.51 -10.33 0.78
C THR A 119 8.19 -10.99 1.18
N ILE A 120 7.09 -10.50 0.61
CA ILE A 120 5.75 -11.06 0.75
C ILE A 120 5.48 -11.95 -0.48
N PRO A 121 5.05 -13.20 -0.29
CA PRO A 121 4.72 -14.09 -1.40
C PRO A 121 3.48 -13.61 -2.17
N PRO A 122 3.23 -14.14 -3.39
CA PRO A 122 2.02 -13.82 -4.15
C PRO A 122 0.74 -14.37 -3.52
N ASN A 123 -0.39 -13.76 -3.87
CA ASN A 123 -1.75 -14.23 -3.55
C ASN A 123 -2.06 -14.26 -2.05
N VAL A 124 -1.58 -13.29 -1.28
CA VAL A 124 -1.82 -13.25 0.18
C VAL A 124 -2.31 -11.88 0.66
N LEU A 125 -3.07 -11.90 1.75
CA LEU A 125 -3.22 -10.78 2.66
C LEU A 125 -2.15 -10.89 3.74
N ALA A 126 -1.33 -9.85 3.90
CA ALA A 126 -0.30 -9.76 4.93
C ALA A 126 -0.55 -8.58 5.88
N SER A 127 -0.21 -8.73 7.14
CA SER A 127 -0.42 -7.71 8.18
C SER A 127 0.62 -7.76 9.28
N GLY A 128 0.78 -6.66 10.00
CA GLY A 128 1.53 -6.57 11.25
C GLY A 128 2.88 -5.84 11.16
N ASN A 129 3.58 -5.83 12.27
CA ASN A 129 4.95 -5.32 12.41
C ASN A 129 5.82 -6.33 13.17
N PRO A 130 6.67 -7.12 12.46
CA PRO A 130 6.80 -7.18 11.01
C PRO A 130 5.60 -7.82 10.32
N ALA A 131 5.29 -7.38 9.09
CA ALA A 131 4.21 -7.94 8.29
C ALA A 131 4.45 -9.41 7.95
N LYS A 132 3.41 -10.24 8.11
CA LYS A 132 3.40 -11.67 7.78
C LYS A 132 2.14 -12.00 7.00
N PRO A 133 2.17 -12.98 6.06
CA PRO A 133 0.96 -13.52 5.47
C PRO A 133 0.02 -14.05 6.56
N ILE A 134 -1.27 -13.71 6.47
CA ILE A 134 -2.30 -14.15 7.42
C ILE A 134 -3.38 -15.01 6.77
N MET A 135 -3.62 -14.85 5.47
CA MET A 135 -4.54 -15.70 4.69
C MET A 135 -4.26 -15.56 3.19
N SER A 136 -4.83 -16.47 2.39
CA SER A 136 -4.80 -16.33 0.93
C SER A 136 -5.77 -15.24 0.46
N ILE A 137 -5.56 -14.73 -0.75
CA ILE A 137 -6.49 -13.76 -1.37
C ILE A 137 -7.87 -14.39 -1.61
N GLU A 138 -7.93 -15.67 -1.95
CA GLU A 138 -9.19 -16.41 -2.10
C GLU A 138 -9.95 -16.46 -0.77
N GLN A 139 -9.28 -16.81 0.32
CA GLN A 139 -9.91 -16.79 1.65
C GLN A 139 -10.39 -15.39 2.04
N TYR A 140 -9.59 -14.36 1.73
CA TYR A 140 -9.98 -12.97 1.97
C TYR A 140 -11.19 -12.55 1.12
N ALA A 141 -11.26 -12.99 -0.13
CA ALA A 141 -12.38 -12.72 -1.02
C ALA A 141 -13.67 -13.38 -0.52
N GLU A 142 -13.62 -14.66 -0.15
CA GLU A 142 -14.77 -15.40 0.40
C GLU A 142 -15.24 -14.79 1.73
N TRP A 143 -14.32 -14.44 2.60
CA TRP A 143 -14.65 -13.74 3.84
C TRP A 143 -15.32 -12.39 3.57
N SER A 144 -14.82 -11.61 2.61
CA SER A 144 -15.39 -10.31 2.23
C SER A 144 -16.76 -10.45 1.62
N LEU A 145 -16.97 -11.48 0.78
CA LEU A 145 -18.26 -11.80 0.17
C LEU A 145 -19.28 -12.15 1.26
N ALA A 146 -18.93 -13.01 2.19
CA ALA A 146 -19.80 -13.41 3.30
C ALA A 146 -20.15 -12.24 4.25
N ALA A 147 -19.26 -11.26 4.38
CA ALA A 147 -19.48 -10.07 5.19
C ALA A 147 -20.28 -8.97 4.47
N THR A 148 -20.43 -9.08 3.14
CA THR A 148 -21.16 -8.10 2.33
C THR A 148 -22.65 -8.47 2.29
N PRO A 149 -23.56 -7.64 2.81
CA PRO A 149 -24.99 -7.90 2.71
C PRO A 149 -25.46 -7.78 1.26
N ASP A 150 -26.51 -8.51 0.92
CA ASP A 150 -27.20 -8.32 -0.36
C ASP A 150 -27.75 -6.89 -0.45
N TYR A 151 -27.52 -6.21 -1.58
CA TYR A 151 -27.91 -4.82 -1.77
C TYR A 151 -28.17 -4.47 -3.23
N ASP A 152 -29.01 -3.43 -3.45
CA ASP A 152 -29.27 -2.85 -4.75
C ASP A 152 -28.13 -1.88 -5.15
N GLU A 153 -27.36 -2.25 -6.19
CA GLU A 153 -26.31 -1.41 -6.73
C GLU A 153 -26.82 -0.05 -7.24
N ALA A 154 -28.05 0.03 -7.75
CA ALA A 154 -28.62 1.29 -8.23
C ALA A 154 -28.92 2.23 -7.04
N GLU A 155 -29.41 1.72 -5.91
CA GLU A 155 -29.55 2.48 -4.67
C GLU A 155 -28.20 3.00 -4.18
N TYR A 156 -27.18 2.14 -4.14
CA TYR A 156 -25.82 2.52 -3.75
C TYR A 156 -25.21 3.63 -4.64
N LYS A 157 -25.35 3.47 -5.98
CA LYS A 157 -24.80 4.46 -6.94
C LYS A 157 -25.55 5.80 -6.89
N ARG A 158 -26.86 5.78 -6.62
CA ARG A 158 -27.71 6.98 -6.54
C ARG A 158 -27.40 7.85 -5.34
N ASP A 159 -27.27 7.28 -4.14
CA ASP A 159 -26.93 7.98 -2.89
C ASP A 159 -26.13 7.09 -1.96
N LYS A 160 -24.82 7.00 -2.25
CA LYS A 160 -23.86 6.23 -1.45
C LYS A 160 -23.90 6.58 0.03
N ARG A 161 -24.08 7.89 0.38
CA ARG A 161 -24.09 8.33 1.77
C ARG A 161 -25.30 7.81 2.52
N ALA A 162 -26.50 8.01 1.98
CA ALA A 162 -27.73 7.52 2.60
C ALA A 162 -27.71 6.00 2.72
N PHE A 163 -27.27 5.30 1.67
CA PHE A 163 -27.13 3.86 1.67
C PHE A 163 -26.21 3.37 2.79
N LEU A 164 -24.98 3.90 2.91
CA LEU A 164 -24.02 3.48 3.94
C LEU A 164 -24.53 3.77 5.36
N LEU A 165 -25.19 4.91 5.59
CA LEU A 165 -25.79 5.23 6.88
C LEU A 165 -26.92 4.26 7.25
N LYS A 166 -27.73 3.81 6.28
CA LYS A 166 -28.79 2.80 6.47
C LYS A 166 -28.17 1.42 6.80
N MET A 167 -27.16 1.02 6.04
CA MET A 167 -26.48 -0.28 6.19
C MET A 167 -25.77 -0.39 7.55
N THR A 168 -25.02 0.62 7.97
CA THR A 168 -24.24 0.59 9.21
C THR A 168 -25.11 0.69 10.48
N ARG A 169 -26.31 1.30 10.41
CA ARG A 169 -27.28 1.33 11.53
C ARG A 169 -27.84 -0.06 11.88
N LYS A 170 -27.90 -0.99 10.90
CA LYS A 170 -28.44 -2.35 11.11
C LYS A 170 -27.43 -3.33 11.72
N GLY A 171 -26.29 -2.85 12.22
CA GLY A 171 -25.31 -3.68 12.93
C GLY A 171 -24.47 -4.58 12.04
N GLY A 172 -24.18 -4.15 10.82
CA GLY A 172 -23.17 -4.76 9.97
C GLY A 172 -21.79 -4.67 10.61
N ARG A 173 -21.52 -5.56 11.56
CA ARG A 173 -20.17 -5.78 12.07
C ARG A 173 -19.41 -6.53 10.97
N THR A 174 -18.39 -5.93 10.40
CA THR A 174 -17.26 -6.70 9.89
C THR A 174 -16.79 -7.58 11.05
N GLN A 175 -17.01 -8.89 10.95
CA GLN A 175 -16.54 -9.80 12.01
C GLN A 175 -15.01 -9.65 12.08
N PRO A 176 -14.43 -9.52 13.29
CA PRO A 176 -12.99 -9.53 13.43
C PRO A 176 -12.45 -10.85 12.85
N LEU A 177 -11.29 -10.78 12.20
CA LEU A 177 -10.52 -11.96 11.82
C LEU A 177 -10.39 -12.83 13.07
N LYS A 178 -10.75 -14.13 12.98
CA LYS A 178 -10.57 -15.05 14.10
C LYS A 178 -9.09 -15.08 14.44
N GLU A 179 -8.75 -14.91 15.72
CA GLU A 179 -7.37 -14.92 16.21
C GLU A 179 -6.70 -16.33 16.16
N ASP A 180 -7.39 -17.33 15.59
CA ASP A 180 -6.93 -18.72 15.55
C ASP A 180 -6.38 -19.08 14.16
N ALA A 181 -5.12 -18.71 13.92
CA ALA A 181 -4.27 -19.33 12.90
C ALA A 181 -2.78 -19.17 13.26
#